data_42e4f7d7ce9af3315fa8545ed0da50c0
#
_entry.id   42e4f7d7ce9af3315fa8545ed0da50c0
#
_cell.length_a   1.000
_cell.length_b   1.000
_cell.length_c   1.000
_cell.angle_alpha   90.00
_cell.angle_beta   90.00
_cell.angle_gamma   90.00
#
_symmetry.space_group_name_H-M   'P 1'
#
loop_
_entity.id
_entity.type
_entity.pdbx_description
1 polymer ?
#
loop_
_entity_poly.entity_id
_entity_poly.type
_entity_poly.pdbx_seq_one_letter_code
_entity_poly.pdbx_strand_id
1 'polypeptide(L)'
;METIIPLPITIGNLLSESEYRIPIYQRNYAWGVAEVTQLIQDVADYAKENQNDNYYVGTLVVFPHESENYYETIDGQQRTTTLTIIACSIRHNYVNGLPWYKSVNISFDYRDRSNETLRAIYRNGSTHLNLEQVSTEIMSVYNCVWNIIEKECKNRSLSVSDFIDYLFSKVIILRVSVPSDTDLNHYFEIMNSRGEQLEQHEIVKALLMSILRNTPEAMRVFSLIWDACSNMGRYVQMNISKSIRGYFFKDNGIDDVEDDFDTLSTNLASADWRLSKEEKSLTDLFKDDLQQVQYTKPWEEQSQDKEQPEYFG
;
A
#
# COMPACT_ATOMS: atom_id res chain seq x y z
N MET A 1 29.88 -20.34 5.73
CA MET A 1 28.79 -19.60 5.06
C MET A 1 27.72 -20.63 4.72
N GLU A 2 26.60 -20.58 5.38
CA GLU A 2 25.45 -21.36 4.96
C GLU A 2 24.99 -20.93 3.57
N THR A 3 24.80 -21.90 2.69
CA THR A 3 24.35 -21.61 1.33
C THR A 3 22.87 -21.22 1.39
N ILE A 4 22.55 -19.98 1.09
CA ILE A 4 21.17 -19.52 0.98
C ILE A 4 20.53 -20.21 -0.23
N ILE A 5 19.61 -21.14 0.00
CA ILE A 5 18.89 -21.84 -1.06
C ILE A 5 17.50 -21.21 -1.19
N PRO A 6 17.20 -20.56 -2.32
CA PRO A 6 15.84 -20.05 -2.58
C PRO A 6 14.84 -21.20 -2.63
N LEU A 7 13.75 -21.10 -1.89
CA LEU A 7 12.66 -22.07 -1.88
C LEU A 7 11.52 -21.57 -2.78
N PRO A 8 11.24 -22.23 -3.90
CA PRO A 8 10.06 -21.92 -4.70
C PRO A 8 8.79 -22.35 -3.96
N ILE A 9 7.87 -21.42 -3.72
CA ILE A 9 6.57 -21.69 -3.11
C ILE A 9 5.45 -21.14 -4.00
N THR A 10 4.37 -21.89 -4.13
CA THR A 10 3.18 -21.41 -4.84
C THR A 10 2.48 -20.33 -4.04
N ILE A 11 1.71 -19.48 -4.72
CA ILE A 11 0.94 -18.44 -4.02
C ILE A 11 -0.09 -19.07 -3.07
N GLY A 12 -0.66 -20.23 -3.41
CA GLY A 12 -1.53 -21.00 -2.50
C GLY A 12 -0.82 -21.34 -1.19
N ASN A 13 0.40 -21.86 -1.26
CA ASN A 13 1.21 -22.21 -0.09
C ASN A 13 1.68 -20.96 0.66
N LEU A 14 2.08 -19.91 -0.05
CA LEU A 14 2.44 -18.63 0.57
C LEU A 14 1.33 -18.13 1.51
N LEU A 15 0.07 -18.24 1.07
CA LEU A 15 -1.10 -17.70 1.78
C LEU A 15 -1.68 -18.65 2.83
N SER A 16 -1.18 -19.91 2.95
CA SER A 16 -1.77 -20.91 3.83
C SER A 16 -0.82 -21.56 4.82
N GLU A 17 0.49 -21.60 4.55
CA GLU A 17 1.42 -22.43 5.33
C GLU A 17 2.19 -21.69 6.43
N SER A 18 2.43 -20.40 6.27
CA SER A 18 3.31 -19.63 7.17
C SER A 18 2.75 -18.28 7.50
N GLU A 19 3.10 -17.75 8.66
CA GLU A 19 2.78 -16.37 9.04
C GLU A 19 3.91 -15.44 8.62
N TYR A 20 3.55 -14.27 8.08
CA TYR A 20 4.47 -13.23 7.66
C TYR A 20 4.16 -11.93 8.41
N ARG A 21 5.20 -11.29 8.94
CA ARG A 21 5.09 -9.98 9.58
C ARG A 21 5.88 -8.95 8.79
N ILE A 22 5.25 -7.85 8.48
CA ILE A 22 5.89 -6.69 7.87
C ILE A 22 6.32 -5.77 9.00
N PRO A 23 7.62 -5.62 9.22
CA PRO A 23 8.14 -4.84 10.33
C PRO A 23 7.84 -3.35 10.16
N ILE A 24 7.85 -2.65 11.28
CA ILE A 24 7.46 -1.25 11.35
C ILE A 24 8.36 -0.30 10.54
N TYR A 25 9.62 -0.67 10.30
CA TYR A 25 10.55 0.14 9.51
C TYR A 25 10.27 0.08 7.99
N GLN A 26 9.56 -0.93 7.52
CA GLN A 26 9.11 -1.01 6.14
C GLN A 26 8.07 0.07 5.84
N ARG A 27 7.98 0.53 4.60
CA ARG A 27 6.94 1.49 4.17
C ARG A 27 5.54 0.90 4.28
N ASN A 28 4.53 1.76 4.30
CA ASN A 28 3.14 1.32 4.18
C ASN A 28 2.87 0.67 2.82
N TYR A 29 1.77 -0.04 2.72
CA TYR A 29 1.29 -0.51 1.43
C TYR A 29 1.05 0.68 0.51
N ALA A 30 1.69 0.68 -0.66
CA ALA A 30 1.71 1.83 -1.56
C ALA A 30 1.35 1.49 -3.02
N TRP A 31 1.22 0.19 -3.37
CA TRP A 31 0.79 -0.17 -4.72
C TRP A 31 -0.65 0.30 -4.97
N GLY A 32 -0.83 0.92 -6.13
CA GLY A 32 -2.12 1.38 -6.62
C GLY A 32 -2.73 0.43 -7.63
N VAL A 33 -3.78 0.91 -8.27
CA VAL A 33 -4.54 0.16 -9.30
C VAL A 33 -3.67 -0.21 -10.50
N ALA A 34 -2.70 0.64 -10.86
CA ALA A 34 -1.84 0.42 -12.03
C ALA A 34 -0.91 -0.79 -11.84
N GLU A 35 -0.19 -0.85 -10.71
CA GLU A 35 0.73 -1.95 -10.39
C GLU A 35 -0.03 -3.28 -10.25
N VAL A 36 -1.19 -3.23 -9.61
CA VAL A 36 -2.04 -4.43 -9.45
C VAL A 36 -2.62 -4.90 -10.78
N THR A 37 -3.02 -3.96 -11.64
CA THR A 37 -3.48 -4.29 -13.00
C THR A 37 -2.38 -4.98 -13.79
N GLN A 38 -1.16 -4.43 -13.75
CA GLN A 38 -0.01 -5.04 -14.43
C GLN A 38 0.27 -6.46 -13.92
N LEU A 39 0.26 -6.68 -12.61
CA LEU A 39 0.46 -8.02 -12.04
C LEU A 39 -0.60 -9.01 -12.55
N ILE A 40 -1.88 -8.61 -12.56
CA ILE A 40 -2.96 -9.48 -13.03
C ILE A 40 -2.83 -9.74 -14.52
N GLN A 41 -2.45 -8.75 -15.33
CA GLN A 41 -2.21 -8.88 -16.76
C GLN A 41 -1.09 -9.88 -17.05
N ASP A 42 0.06 -9.73 -16.39
CA ASP A 42 1.22 -10.60 -16.57
C ASP A 42 0.88 -12.05 -16.25
N VAL A 43 0.16 -12.29 -15.14
CA VAL A 43 -0.30 -13.64 -14.76
C VAL A 43 -1.31 -14.19 -15.78
N ALA A 44 -2.25 -13.37 -16.26
CA ALA A 44 -3.26 -13.80 -17.19
C ALA A 44 -2.69 -14.09 -18.59
N ASP A 45 -1.71 -13.30 -19.05
CA ASP A 45 -0.98 -13.54 -20.30
C ASP A 45 -0.25 -14.87 -20.25
N TYR A 46 0.50 -15.07 -19.17
CA TYR A 46 1.26 -16.30 -19.01
C TYR A 46 0.35 -17.54 -18.83
N ALA A 47 -0.74 -17.42 -18.06
CA ALA A 47 -1.73 -18.47 -17.89
C ALA A 47 -2.38 -18.87 -19.22
N LYS A 48 -2.57 -17.91 -20.12
CA LYS A 48 -3.14 -18.18 -21.44
C LYS A 48 -2.18 -18.93 -22.38
N GLU A 49 -0.91 -18.53 -22.37
CA GLU A 49 0.09 -19.04 -23.30
C GLU A 49 0.79 -20.32 -22.82
N ASN A 50 0.96 -20.45 -21.47
CA ASN A 50 1.82 -21.45 -20.84
C ASN A 50 1.13 -22.15 -19.66
N GLN A 51 -0.05 -22.73 -19.88
CA GLN A 51 -0.89 -23.31 -18.81
C GLN A 51 -0.21 -24.35 -17.93
N ASN A 52 0.79 -25.05 -18.44
CA ASN A 52 1.50 -26.11 -17.70
C ASN A 52 2.77 -25.61 -16.97
N ASP A 53 3.26 -24.45 -17.33
CA ASP A 53 4.53 -23.94 -16.80
C ASP A 53 4.28 -23.03 -15.59
N ASN A 54 5.31 -22.89 -14.75
CA ASN A 54 5.26 -22.02 -13.60
C ASN A 54 5.64 -20.60 -13.98
N TYR A 55 4.88 -19.61 -13.46
CA TYR A 55 5.20 -18.19 -13.58
C TYR A 55 5.90 -17.69 -12.31
N TYR A 56 7.05 -17.08 -12.45
CA TYR A 56 7.80 -16.52 -11.32
C TYR A 56 7.47 -15.05 -11.12
N VAL A 57 6.77 -14.77 -10.01
CA VAL A 57 6.33 -13.40 -9.68
C VAL A 57 7.42 -12.58 -8.97
N GLY A 58 8.57 -13.18 -8.68
CA GLY A 58 9.73 -12.56 -8.07
C GLY A 58 10.15 -13.20 -6.75
N THR A 59 10.89 -12.44 -5.94
CA THR A 59 11.51 -12.92 -4.70
C THR A 59 10.81 -12.36 -3.48
N LEU A 60 10.71 -13.16 -2.43
CA LEU A 60 10.31 -12.78 -1.08
C LEU A 60 11.48 -13.06 -0.15
N VAL A 61 12.10 -12.04 0.38
CA VAL A 61 13.20 -12.17 1.33
C VAL A 61 12.65 -12.10 2.75
N VAL A 62 12.98 -13.07 3.57
CA VAL A 62 12.45 -13.20 4.91
C VAL A 62 13.53 -13.52 5.93
N PHE A 63 13.32 -13.08 7.16
CA PHE A 63 14.10 -13.49 8.32
C PHE A 63 13.25 -14.41 9.21
N PRO A 64 13.69 -15.65 9.51
CA PRO A 64 12.92 -16.58 10.31
C PRO A 64 13.02 -16.26 11.81
N HIS A 65 11.87 -16.17 12.48
CA HIS A 65 11.75 -16.12 13.93
C HIS A 65 11.29 -17.50 14.44
N GLU A 66 12.21 -18.45 14.54
CA GLU A 66 11.89 -19.85 14.84
C GLU A 66 11.16 -20.04 16.17
N SER A 67 11.51 -19.26 17.21
CA SER A 67 10.88 -19.32 18.54
C SER A 67 9.40 -18.90 18.52
N GLU A 68 9.01 -18.03 17.60
CA GLU A 68 7.66 -17.44 17.48
C GLU A 68 6.90 -17.99 16.26
N ASN A 69 7.55 -18.81 15.45
CA ASN A 69 7.00 -19.46 14.26
C ASN A 69 6.40 -18.50 13.22
N TYR A 70 7.11 -17.42 12.90
CA TYR A 70 6.76 -16.52 11.82
C TYR A 70 8.00 -16.07 11.02
N TYR A 71 7.75 -15.50 9.85
CA TYR A 71 8.76 -14.87 9.01
C TYR A 71 8.61 -13.36 9.03
N GLU A 72 9.68 -12.65 9.37
CA GLU A 72 9.76 -11.21 9.18
C GLU A 72 10.07 -10.91 7.71
N THR A 73 9.25 -10.09 7.06
CA THR A 73 9.42 -9.75 5.65
C THR A 73 10.44 -8.64 5.47
N ILE A 74 11.53 -8.94 4.77
CA ILE A 74 12.61 -7.99 4.48
C ILE A 74 12.41 -7.32 3.12
N ASP A 75 12.01 -8.10 2.11
CA ASP A 75 11.67 -7.60 0.78
C ASP A 75 10.50 -8.40 0.20
N GLY A 76 9.74 -7.78 -0.72
CA GLY A 76 8.56 -8.39 -1.32
C GLY A 76 7.24 -8.07 -0.63
N GLN A 77 7.22 -7.18 0.37
CA GLN A 77 6.03 -6.83 1.15
C GLN A 77 4.86 -6.32 0.30
N GLN A 78 5.12 -5.45 -0.68
CA GLN A 78 4.07 -4.89 -1.54
C GLN A 78 3.36 -6.00 -2.32
N ARG A 79 4.14 -6.89 -2.93
CA ARG A 79 3.64 -8.03 -3.69
C ARG A 79 2.85 -9.01 -2.83
N THR A 80 3.39 -9.38 -1.67
CA THR A 80 2.72 -10.31 -0.76
C THR A 80 1.41 -9.74 -0.23
N THR A 81 1.38 -8.45 0.10
CA THR A 81 0.15 -7.74 0.50
C THR A 81 -0.86 -7.71 -0.64
N THR A 82 -0.44 -7.41 -1.86
CA THR A 82 -1.31 -7.42 -3.05
C THR A 82 -1.92 -8.79 -3.29
N LEU A 83 -1.13 -9.86 -3.21
CA LEU A 83 -1.61 -11.24 -3.37
C LEU A 83 -2.64 -11.61 -2.30
N THR A 84 -2.45 -11.12 -1.06
CA THR A 84 -3.43 -11.27 0.03
C THR A 84 -4.73 -10.53 -0.29
N ILE A 85 -4.67 -9.29 -0.80
CA ILE A 85 -5.86 -8.51 -1.20
C ILE A 85 -6.59 -9.21 -2.36
N ILE A 86 -5.87 -9.72 -3.36
CA ILE A 86 -6.42 -10.49 -4.47
C ILE A 86 -7.16 -11.73 -3.94
N ALA A 87 -6.55 -12.49 -3.03
CA ALA A 87 -7.18 -13.67 -2.43
C ALA A 87 -8.45 -13.32 -1.65
N CYS A 88 -8.43 -12.22 -0.87
CA CYS A 88 -9.63 -11.73 -0.19
C CYS A 88 -10.74 -11.36 -1.18
N SER A 89 -10.41 -10.69 -2.28
CA SER A 89 -11.38 -10.31 -3.31
C SER A 89 -11.97 -11.54 -4.02
N ILE A 90 -11.16 -12.50 -4.42
CA ILE A 90 -11.61 -13.76 -5.03
C ILE A 90 -12.50 -14.54 -4.05
N ARG A 91 -12.12 -14.61 -2.77
CA ARG A 91 -12.91 -15.31 -1.75
C ARG A 91 -14.36 -14.81 -1.66
N HIS A 92 -14.59 -13.52 -1.86
CA HIS A 92 -15.91 -12.91 -1.73
C HIS A 92 -16.69 -12.84 -3.03
N ASN A 93 -16.02 -12.70 -4.16
CA ASN A 93 -16.67 -12.44 -5.45
C ASN A 93 -16.76 -13.70 -6.34
N TYR A 94 -15.86 -14.67 -6.16
CA TYR A 94 -15.93 -15.92 -6.90
C TYR A 94 -16.94 -16.88 -6.29
N VAL A 95 -17.77 -17.48 -7.11
CA VAL A 95 -18.90 -18.34 -6.68
C VAL A 95 -18.47 -19.51 -5.78
N ASN A 96 -17.32 -20.10 -6.05
CA ASN A 96 -16.77 -21.20 -5.25
C ASN A 96 -15.92 -20.71 -4.07
N GLY A 97 -15.67 -19.40 -3.96
CA GLY A 97 -14.77 -18.81 -2.99
C GLY A 97 -13.38 -19.44 -3.01
N LEU A 98 -12.68 -19.37 -1.87
CA LEU A 98 -11.40 -20.03 -1.64
C LEU A 98 -11.46 -20.86 -0.35
N PRO A 99 -11.97 -22.11 -0.38
CA PRO A 99 -12.19 -22.91 0.86
C PRO A 99 -10.93 -23.23 1.62
N TRP A 100 -9.77 -23.29 0.95
CA TRP A 100 -8.46 -23.53 1.55
C TRP A 100 -7.89 -22.30 2.27
N TYR A 101 -8.28 -21.08 1.88
CA TYR A 101 -7.79 -19.84 2.48
C TYR A 101 -8.54 -19.56 3.79
N LYS A 102 -7.97 -19.99 4.93
CA LYS A 102 -8.65 -20.02 6.24
C LYS A 102 -8.49 -18.74 7.06
N SER A 103 -7.41 -17.99 6.84
CA SER A 103 -7.11 -16.76 7.56
C SER A 103 -6.16 -15.87 6.77
N VAL A 104 -6.13 -14.60 7.10
CA VAL A 104 -5.05 -13.70 6.65
C VAL A 104 -3.80 -14.07 7.44
N ASN A 105 -2.74 -14.44 6.73
CA ASN A 105 -1.47 -14.86 7.29
C ASN A 105 -0.35 -13.80 7.19
N ILE A 106 -0.72 -12.57 6.82
CA ILE A 106 0.16 -11.41 6.82
C ILE A 106 -0.30 -10.39 7.85
N SER A 107 0.63 -9.79 8.56
CA SER A 107 0.36 -8.71 9.50
C SER A 107 1.42 -7.62 9.41
N PHE A 108 1.06 -6.43 9.84
CA PHE A 108 1.95 -5.26 9.91
C PHE A 108 2.21 -4.92 11.36
N ASP A 109 3.47 -4.83 11.75
CA ASP A 109 3.83 -4.42 13.09
C ASP A 109 3.39 -2.98 13.36
N TYR A 110 2.65 -2.78 14.44
CA TYR A 110 2.18 -1.47 14.92
C TYR A 110 1.35 -0.64 13.91
N ARG A 111 0.73 -1.29 12.92
CA ARG A 111 -0.14 -0.65 11.91
C ARG A 111 -1.55 -1.21 11.98
N ASP A 112 -2.27 -0.80 13.02
CA ASP A 112 -3.60 -1.32 13.31
C ASP A 112 -4.57 -1.11 12.15
N ARG A 113 -4.53 0.05 11.48
CA ARG A 113 -5.39 0.34 10.32
C ARG A 113 -5.21 -0.67 9.18
N SER A 114 -3.96 -1.00 8.83
CA SER A 114 -3.68 -1.99 7.77
C SER A 114 -4.14 -3.37 8.18
N ASN A 115 -3.85 -3.78 9.43
CA ASN A 115 -4.26 -5.07 9.97
C ASN A 115 -5.77 -5.22 10.04
N GLU A 116 -6.48 -4.22 10.58
CA GLU A 116 -7.94 -4.25 10.67
C GLU A 116 -8.59 -4.22 9.29
N THR A 117 -8.02 -3.47 8.34
CA THR A 117 -8.50 -3.46 6.95
C THR A 117 -8.37 -4.84 6.32
N LEU A 118 -7.21 -5.51 6.40
CA LEU A 118 -7.01 -6.85 5.86
C LEU A 118 -7.96 -7.87 6.50
N ARG A 119 -8.12 -7.82 7.83
CA ARG A 119 -9.06 -8.70 8.55
C ARG A 119 -10.50 -8.46 8.12
N ALA A 120 -10.89 -7.21 7.92
CA ALA A 120 -12.25 -6.84 7.56
C ALA A 120 -12.58 -7.25 6.12
N ILE A 121 -11.71 -6.98 5.14
CA ILE A 121 -11.92 -7.44 3.75
C ILE A 121 -11.91 -8.96 3.65
N TYR A 122 -11.15 -9.67 4.52
CA TYR A 122 -11.20 -11.12 4.59
C TYR A 122 -12.53 -11.64 5.15
N ARG A 123 -13.06 -11.02 6.23
CA ARG A 123 -14.26 -11.50 6.92
C ARG A 123 -15.56 -11.11 6.21
N ASN A 124 -15.68 -9.85 5.84
CA ASN A 124 -16.97 -9.23 5.50
C ASN A 124 -17.00 -8.60 4.08
N GLY A 125 -15.89 -8.55 3.36
CA GLY A 125 -15.80 -7.72 2.18
C GLY A 125 -15.80 -6.22 2.53
N SER A 126 -16.08 -5.37 1.55
CA SER A 126 -15.97 -3.90 1.68
C SER A 126 -17.16 -3.22 2.38
N THR A 127 -18.20 -3.93 2.74
CA THR A 127 -19.54 -3.35 2.95
C THR A 127 -19.78 -2.68 4.30
N HIS A 128 -18.89 -2.78 5.30
CA HIS A 128 -19.17 -2.32 6.67
C HIS A 128 -17.97 -1.71 7.42
N LEU A 129 -17.02 -1.11 6.70
CA LEU A 129 -15.86 -0.51 7.34
C LEU A 129 -16.06 0.98 7.59
N ASN A 130 -15.76 1.42 8.82
CA ASN A 130 -15.70 2.84 9.14
C ASN A 130 -14.45 3.43 8.46
N LEU A 131 -14.64 4.38 7.53
CA LEU A 131 -13.59 4.97 6.68
C LEU A 131 -12.42 5.59 7.46
N GLU A 132 -12.65 6.03 8.70
CA GLU A 132 -11.60 6.59 9.55
C GLU A 132 -10.59 5.55 10.07
N GLN A 133 -10.97 4.28 10.05
CA GLN A 133 -10.18 3.17 10.62
C GLN A 133 -9.54 2.27 9.57
N VAL A 134 -9.69 2.56 8.29
CA VAL A 134 -9.19 1.73 7.21
C VAL A 134 -7.98 2.33 6.49
N SER A 135 -7.13 1.46 5.92
CA SER A 135 -6.14 1.87 4.94
C SER A 135 -6.81 2.14 3.61
N THR A 136 -6.73 3.38 3.14
CA THR A 136 -7.31 3.85 1.88
C THR A 136 -6.69 3.14 0.68
N GLU A 137 -5.40 2.84 0.75
CA GLU A 137 -4.63 2.17 -0.29
C GLU A 137 -5.10 0.72 -0.47
N ILE A 138 -5.19 -0.05 0.63
CA ILE A 138 -5.67 -1.43 0.62
C ILE A 138 -7.12 -1.49 0.12
N MET A 139 -7.98 -0.57 0.57
CA MET A 139 -9.38 -0.53 0.14
C MET A 139 -9.54 -0.14 -1.32
N SER A 140 -8.76 0.82 -1.81
CA SER A 140 -8.77 1.22 -3.21
C SER A 140 -8.48 0.05 -4.13
N VAL A 141 -7.45 -0.73 -3.82
CA VAL A 141 -7.08 -1.93 -4.58
C VAL A 141 -8.16 -3.01 -4.44
N TYR A 142 -8.62 -3.30 -3.23
CA TYR A 142 -9.64 -4.32 -3.00
C TYR A 142 -10.91 -4.08 -3.83
N ASN A 143 -11.38 -2.83 -3.89
CA ASN A 143 -12.62 -2.46 -4.59
C ASN A 143 -12.53 -2.62 -6.11
N CYS A 144 -11.35 -2.62 -6.70
CA CYS A 144 -11.19 -2.72 -8.16
C CYS A 144 -10.66 -4.08 -8.63
N VAL A 145 -10.00 -4.86 -7.78
CA VAL A 145 -9.33 -6.12 -8.15
C VAL A 145 -10.25 -7.10 -8.89
N TRP A 146 -11.46 -7.34 -8.39
CA TRP A 146 -12.37 -8.29 -9.04
C TRP A 146 -12.74 -7.88 -10.48
N ASN A 147 -13.08 -6.61 -10.66
CA ASN A 147 -13.39 -6.07 -11.98
C ASN A 147 -12.19 -6.16 -12.94
N ILE A 148 -10.97 -5.97 -12.43
CA ILE A 148 -9.74 -6.12 -13.20
C ILE A 148 -9.58 -7.58 -13.64
N ILE A 149 -9.73 -8.55 -12.73
CA ILE A 149 -9.64 -9.97 -13.04
C ILE A 149 -10.65 -10.36 -14.13
N GLU A 150 -11.93 -10.02 -13.96
CA GLU A 150 -12.96 -10.33 -14.96
C GLU A 150 -12.65 -9.71 -16.32
N LYS A 151 -12.25 -8.45 -16.35
CA LYS A 151 -11.88 -7.72 -17.57
C LYS A 151 -10.69 -8.38 -18.27
N GLU A 152 -9.62 -8.66 -17.54
CA GLU A 152 -8.40 -9.19 -18.13
C GLU A 152 -8.56 -10.65 -18.58
N CYS A 153 -9.33 -11.46 -17.86
CA CYS A 153 -9.72 -12.80 -18.29
C CYS A 153 -10.57 -12.75 -19.56
N LYS A 154 -11.56 -11.85 -19.63
CA LYS A 154 -12.40 -11.68 -20.81
C LYS A 154 -11.60 -11.24 -22.04
N ASN A 155 -10.68 -10.29 -21.89
CA ASN A 155 -9.84 -9.79 -22.96
C ASN A 155 -8.99 -10.90 -23.61
N ARG A 156 -8.62 -11.93 -22.83
CA ARG A 156 -7.77 -13.06 -23.25
C ARG A 156 -8.55 -14.32 -23.57
N SER A 157 -9.86 -14.30 -23.47
CA SER A 157 -10.70 -15.51 -23.59
C SER A 157 -10.23 -16.62 -22.63
N LEU A 158 -9.80 -16.24 -21.42
CA LEU A 158 -9.43 -17.12 -20.33
C LEU A 158 -10.61 -17.23 -19.36
N SER A 159 -10.93 -18.43 -18.87
CA SER A 159 -11.94 -18.53 -17.82
C SER A 159 -11.42 -17.98 -16.50
N VAL A 160 -12.29 -17.35 -15.70
CA VAL A 160 -11.91 -16.86 -14.37
C VAL A 160 -11.47 -18.02 -13.46
N SER A 161 -12.08 -19.21 -13.62
CA SER A 161 -11.66 -20.40 -12.89
C SER A 161 -10.23 -20.81 -13.21
N ASP A 162 -9.88 -20.88 -14.51
CA ASP A 162 -8.53 -21.27 -14.94
C ASP A 162 -7.48 -20.25 -14.47
N PHE A 163 -7.84 -18.95 -14.49
CA PHE A 163 -6.97 -17.91 -13.94
C PHE A 163 -6.72 -18.09 -12.45
N ILE A 164 -7.77 -18.36 -11.65
CA ILE A 164 -7.69 -18.57 -10.21
C ILE A 164 -6.84 -19.82 -9.91
N ASP A 165 -7.11 -20.92 -10.60
CA ASP A 165 -6.36 -22.16 -10.43
C ASP A 165 -4.88 -21.96 -10.80
N TYR A 166 -4.61 -21.25 -11.88
CA TYR A 166 -3.24 -20.92 -12.28
C TYR A 166 -2.56 -20.02 -11.25
N LEU A 167 -3.21 -18.95 -10.82
CA LEU A 167 -2.66 -17.99 -9.84
C LEU A 167 -2.19 -18.68 -8.56
N PHE A 168 -2.98 -19.60 -8.02
CA PHE A 168 -2.65 -20.21 -6.73
C PHE A 168 -1.80 -21.48 -6.84
N SER A 169 -1.81 -22.17 -7.97
CA SER A 169 -1.09 -23.45 -8.13
C SER A 169 0.18 -23.36 -8.97
N LYS A 170 0.28 -22.39 -9.89
CA LYS A 170 1.37 -22.26 -10.86
C LYS A 170 2.20 -21.01 -10.73
N VAL A 171 1.64 -19.94 -10.14
CA VAL A 171 2.42 -18.75 -9.83
C VAL A 171 3.28 -19.04 -8.60
N ILE A 172 4.59 -18.81 -8.76
CA ILE A 172 5.62 -19.13 -7.76
C ILE A 172 6.34 -17.86 -7.34
N ILE A 173 6.54 -17.71 -6.04
CA ILE A 173 7.46 -16.75 -5.46
C ILE A 173 8.68 -17.49 -4.89
N LEU A 174 9.88 -16.93 -5.09
CA LEU A 174 11.10 -17.49 -4.51
C LEU A 174 11.29 -16.94 -3.10
N ARG A 175 11.01 -17.75 -2.09
CA ARG A 175 11.30 -17.39 -0.70
C ARG A 175 12.78 -17.61 -0.41
N VAL A 176 13.44 -16.57 0.04
CA VAL A 176 14.85 -16.56 0.44
C VAL A 176 14.91 -16.25 1.93
N SER A 177 15.31 -17.22 2.72
CA SER A 177 15.52 -17.02 4.16
C SER A 177 16.94 -16.51 4.41
N VAL A 178 17.05 -15.36 5.08
CA VAL A 178 18.32 -14.82 5.51
C VAL A 178 18.79 -15.59 6.75
N PRO A 179 20.08 -15.97 6.87
CA PRO A 179 20.60 -16.62 8.06
C PRO A 179 20.36 -15.83 9.34
N SER A 180 20.11 -16.52 10.45
CA SER A 180 19.77 -15.93 11.74
C SER A 180 20.90 -15.07 12.37
N ASP A 181 22.15 -15.26 11.93
CA ASP A 181 23.33 -14.52 12.33
C ASP A 181 23.61 -13.28 11.46
N THR A 182 22.73 -12.98 10.48
CA THR A 182 22.92 -11.87 9.57
C THR A 182 22.58 -10.53 10.25
N ASP A 183 23.48 -9.57 10.12
CA ASP A 183 23.14 -8.18 10.43
C ASP A 183 22.13 -7.65 9.38
N LEU A 184 20.85 -7.58 9.78
CA LEU A 184 19.78 -7.13 8.92
C LEU A 184 19.99 -5.70 8.38
N ASN A 185 20.62 -4.81 9.16
CA ASN A 185 20.88 -3.44 8.70
C ASN A 185 21.87 -3.44 7.54
N HIS A 186 22.95 -4.21 7.67
CA HIS A 186 23.93 -4.37 6.58
C HIS A 186 23.34 -5.09 5.35
N TYR A 187 22.46 -6.08 5.59
CA TYR A 187 21.76 -6.76 4.50
C TYR A 187 20.83 -5.81 3.73
N PHE A 188 20.14 -4.91 4.42
CA PHE A 188 19.32 -3.87 3.79
C PHE A 188 20.13 -2.92 2.91
N GLU A 189 21.31 -2.51 3.36
CA GLU A 189 22.19 -1.64 2.57
C GLU A 189 22.62 -2.31 1.26
N ILE A 190 22.92 -3.60 1.29
CA ILE A 190 23.37 -4.37 0.11
C ILE A 190 22.23 -4.62 -0.86
N MET A 191 21.05 -5.03 -0.38
CA MET A 191 19.91 -5.35 -1.25
C MET A 191 19.35 -4.12 -1.93
N ASN A 192 19.34 -2.98 -1.24
CA ASN A 192 18.87 -1.71 -1.79
C ASN A 192 19.75 -1.17 -2.92
N SER A 193 21.00 -1.63 -3.04
CA SER A 193 21.86 -1.22 -4.16
C SER A 193 21.46 -1.85 -5.51
N ARG A 194 20.53 -2.81 -5.55
CA ARG A 194 20.22 -3.63 -6.74
C ARG A 194 18.78 -3.58 -7.23
N GLY A 195 17.84 -2.91 -6.52
CA GLY A 195 16.42 -2.85 -6.87
C GLY A 195 15.83 -1.46 -6.76
N GLU A 196 14.49 -1.36 -6.62
CA GLU A 196 13.85 -0.11 -6.18
C GLU A 196 14.40 0.19 -4.78
N GLN A 197 15.31 1.16 -4.73
CA GLN A 197 16.03 1.53 -3.51
C GLN A 197 15.00 1.92 -2.44
N LEU A 198 15.15 1.36 -1.23
CA LEU A 198 14.62 2.02 -0.04
C LEU A 198 15.12 3.47 -0.09
N GLU A 199 14.23 4.41 0.06
CA GLU A 199 14.63 5.79 0.10
C GLU A 199 15.53 6.01 1.33
N GLN A 200 16.49 6.92 1.23
CA GLN A 200 17.46 7.15 2.32
C GLN A 200 16.76 7.38 3.67
N HIS A 201 15.58 7.99 3.67
CA HIS A 201 14.80 8.21 4.88
C HIS A 201 14.27 6.91 5.53
N GLU A 202 14.01 5.85 4.76
CA GLU A 202 13.59 4.54 5.30
C GLU A 202 14.73 3.83 6.03
N ILE A 203 15.97 3.96 5.52
CA ILE A 203 17.18 3.46 6.20
C ILE A 203 17.39 4.19 7.53
N VAL A 204 17.29 5.52 7.52
CA VAL A 204 17.40 6.33 8.73
C VAL A 204 16.28 5.98 9.73
N LYS A 205 15.06 5.75 9.26
CA LYS A 205 13.95 5.27 10.10
C LYS A 205 14.32 3.99 10.83
N ALA A 206 14.80 2.97 10.09
CA ALA A 206 15.17 1.68 10.65
C ALA A 206 16.27 1.82 11.74
N LEU A 207 17.31 2.62 11.48
CA LEU A 207 18.39 2.89 12.43
C LEU A 207 17.89 3.55 13.71
N LEU A 208 17.06 4.59 13.59
CA LEU A 208 16.51 5.29 14.76
C LEU A 208 15.55 4.40 15.56
N MET A 209 14.76 3.57 14.87
CA MET A 209 13.86 2.63 15.53
C MET A 209 14.60 1.52 16.27
N SER A 210 15.79 1.12 15.81
CA SER A 210 16.62 0.13 16.53
C SER A 210 16.99 0.59 17.94
N ILE A 211 17.13 1.90 18.15
CA ILE A 211 17.42 2.51 19.46
C ILE A 211 16.20 2.40 20.38
N LEU A 212 14.99 2.48 19.83
CA LEU A 212 13.72 2.43 20.57
C LEU A 212 13.21 1.02 20.82
N ARG A 213 13.95 -0.03 20.41
CA ARG A 213 13.53 -1.44 20.42
C ARG A 213 12.91 -1.92 21.76
N ASN A 214 13.37 -1.36 22.88
CA ASN A 214 12.89 -1.72 24.22
C ASN A 214 11.63 -0.94 24.67
N THR A 215 11.09 -0.06 23.82
CA THR A 215 9.95 0.80 24.18
C THR A 215 8.92 0.76 23.05
N PRO A 216 8.02 -0.26 23.01
CA PRO A 216 7.08 -0.47 21.90
C PRO A 216 6.18 0.75 21.62
N GLU A 217 5.73 1.45 22.68
CA GLU A 217 4.90 2.64 22.51
C GLU A 217 5.68 3.80 21.85
N ALA A 218 6.94 4.01 22.24
CA ALA A 218 7.80 5.01 21.60
C ALA A 218 8.07 4.65 20.13
N MET A 219 8.28 3.38 19.80
CA MET A 219 8.40 2.91 18.42
C MET A 219 7.14 3.21 17.59
N ARG A 220 5.97 2.95 18.17
CA ARG A 220 4.68 3.22 17.53
C ARG A 220 4.50 4.71 17.23
N VAL A 221 4.72 5.56 18.21
CA VAL A 221 4.60 7.02 18.08
C VAL A 221 5.63 7.55 17.08
N PHE A 222 6.89 7.12 17.18
CA PHE A 222 7.93 7.50 16.25
C PHE A 222 7.60 7.14 14.81
N SER A 223 7.15 5.90 14.56
CA SER A 223 6.77 5.48 13.21
C SER A 223 5.63 6.30 12.65
N LEU A 224 4.64 6.63 13.47
CA LEU A 224 3.48 7.42 13.05
C LEU A 224 3.86 8.86 12.67
N ILE A 225 4.75 9.48 13.46
CA ILE A 225 5.31 10.80 13.16
C ILE A 225 6.17 10.74 11.89
N TRP A 226 7.02 9.72 11.77
CA TRP A 226 7.91 9.55 10.63
C TRP A 226 7.13 9.37 9.32
N ASP A 227 6.13 8.49 9.32
CA ASP A 227 5.28 8.24 8.15
C ASP A 227 4.48 9.49 7.76
N ALA A 228 4.03 10.29 8.72
CA ALA A 228 3.39 11.57 8.46
C ALA A 228 4.37 12.59 7.84
N CYS A 229 5.61 12.66 8.32
CA CYS A 229 6.63 13.57 7.81
C CYS A 229 7.21 13.12 6.45
N SER A 230 7.25 11.83 6.15
CA SER A 230 7.78 11.32 4.88
C SER A 230 6.88 11.66 3.69
N ASN A 231 5.60 11.95 3.91
CA ASN A 231 4.65 12.31 2.86
C ASN A 231 4.69 13.81 2.53
N MET A 232 5.88 14.32 2.23
CA MET A 232 6.11 15.76 1.92
C MET A 232 5.65 16.17 0.52
N GLY A 233 5.16 15.25 -0.31
CA GLY A 233 4.66 15.53 -1.65
C GLY A 233 3.27 16.19 -1.69
N ARG A 234 2.62 16.37 -0.54
CA ARG A 234 1.30 16.99 -0.43
C ARG A 234 1.36 18.23 0.44
N TYR A 235 0.70 19.31 0.00
CA TYR A 235 0.55 20.51 0.82
C TYR A 235 -0.23 20.16 2.10
N VAL A 236 0.38 20.39 3.26
CA VAL A 236 -0.20 20.10 4.58
C VAL A 236 -1.59 20.73 4.72
N GLN A 237 -1.74 21.98 4.27
CA GLN A 237 -3.01 22.70 4.32
C GLN A 237 -4.16 22.02 3.55
N MET A 238 -3.87 21.33 2.42
CA MET A 238 -4.89 20.66 1.62
C MET A 238 -5.33 19.32 2.22
N ASN A 239 -4.53 18.76 3.13
CA ASN A 239 -4.80 17.47 3.76
C ASN A 239 -5.39 17.60 5.18
N ILE A 240 -5.53 18.82 5.70
CA ILE A 240 -6.16 19.09 6.99
C ILE A 240 -7.55 19.66 6.73
N SER A 241 -8.56 19.11 7.44
CA SER A 241 -9.94 19.60 7.34
C SER A 241 -10.05 21.09 7.69
N LYS A 242 -10.98 21.81 7.07
CA LYS A 242 -11.18 23.26 7.34
C LYS A 242 -11.43 23.55 8.83
N SER A 243 -12.09 22.64 9.55
CA SER A 243 -12.37 22.78 10.98
C SER A 243 -11.12 22.72 11.85
N ILE A 244 -10.12 21.97 11.43
CA ILE A 244 -8.86 21.82 12.16
C ILE A 244 -7.83 22.84 11.70
N ARG A 245 -7.93 23.31 10.45
CA ARG A 245 -6.99 24.23 9.81
C ARG A 245 -6.79 25.52 10.59
N GLY A 246 -7.87 26.09 11.16
CA GLY A 246 -7.82 27.32 11.96
C GLY A 246 -7.05 27.20 13.28
N TYR A 247 -6.78 25.96 13.77
CA TYR A 247 -5.97 25.73 14.96
C TYR A 247 -4.46 25.68 14.64
N PHE A 248 -4.11 25.37 13.37
CA PHE A 248 -2.72 25.30 12.93
C PHE A 248 -2.24 26.60 12.30
N PHE A 249 -3.14 27.29 11.56
CA PHE A 249 -2.77 28.44 10.74
C PHE A 249 -3.59 29.64 11.20
N LYS A 250 -2.91 30.63 11.78
CA LYS A 250 -3.54 31.91 12.13
C LYS A 250 -3.98 32.60 10.84
N ASP A 251 -5.19 33.14 10.83
CA ASP A 251 -5.74 33.96 9.76
C ASP A 251 -5.71 33.35 8.33
N ASN A 252 -5.67 32.04 8.19
CA ASN A 252 -5.52 31.31 6.92
C ASN A 252 -4.22 31.60 6.13
N GLY A 253 -3.24 32.22 6.74
CA GLY A 253 -1.91 32.47 6.16
C GLY A 253 -0.99 31.24 6.27
N ILE A 254 -0.15 31.01 5.24
CA ILE A 254 0.83 29.91 5.24
C ILE A 254 1.97 30.22 6.21
N ASP A 255 2.22 31.49 6.47
CA ASP A 255 3.40 31.98 7.17
C ASP A 255 3.21 32.12 8.69
N ASP A 256 2.02 31.82 9.20
CA ASP A 256 1.66 32.00 10.63
C ASP A 256 1.38 30.65 11.33
N VAL A 257 2.29 29.70 11.20
CA VAL A 257 2.26 28.48 12.04
C VAL A 257 2.93 28.83 13.37
N GLU A 258 2.33 28.39 14.50
CA GLU A 258 3.00 28.52 15.80
C GLU A 258 4.33 27.77 15.77
N ASP A 259 5.42 28.49 16.11
CA ASP A 259 6.79 27.95 16.14
C ASP A 259 7.04 27.01 17.31
N ASP A 260 6.15 27.03 18.32
CA ASP A 260 6.27 26.24 19.53
C ASP A 260 5.36 25.00 19.50
N PHE A 261 5.98 23.82 19.59
CA PHE A 261 5.29 22.53 19.59
C PHE A 261 4.31 22.37 20.77
N ASP A 262 4.64 22.90 21.93
CA ASP A 262 3.79 22.79 23.13
C ASP A 262 2.52 23.62 22.97
N THR A 263 2.62 24.81 22.37
CA THR A 263 1.46 25.65 22.03
C THR A 263 0.59 24.99 20.96
N LEU A 264 1.20 24.44 19.90
CA LEU A 264 0.49 23.67 18.86
C LEU A 264 -0.25 22.46 19.46
N SER A 265 0.42 21.72 20.31
CA SER A 265 -0.13 20.53 20.99
C SER A 265 -1.30 20.92 21.91
N THR A 266 -1.17 22.02 22.64
CA THR A 266 -2.22 22.54 23.53
C THR A 266 -3.42 23.01 22.74
N ASN A 267 -3.22 23.74 21.63
CA ASN A 267 -4.28 24.20 20.75
C ASN A 267 -5.03 23.01 20.12
N LEU A 268 -4.32 21.97 19.69
CA LEU A 268 -4.90 20.75 19.15
C LEU A 268 -5.66 19.95 20.21
N ALA A 269 -5.16 19.88 21.45
CA ALA A 269 -5.81 19.19 22.55
C ALA A 269 -7.10 19.90 23.00
N SER A 270 -7.11 21.24 22.89
CA SER A 270 -8.28 22.08 23.21
C SER A 270 -9.31 22.12 22.10
N ALA A 271 -8.90 21.77 20.87
CA ALA A 271 -9.81 21.71 19.73
C ALA A 271 -10.81 20.59 19.90
N ASP A 272 -12.09 20.94 20.00
CA ASP A 272 -13.19 19.98 20.16
C ASP A 272 -13.54 19.29 18.83
N TRP A 273 -12.50 18.76 18.16
CA TRP A 273 -12.62 18.05 16.87
C TRP A 273 -13.35 16.70 17.02
N ARG A 274 -13.58 16.24 18.26
CA ARG A 274 -14.35 15.02 18.56
C ARG A 274 -15.86 15.22 18.43
N LEU A 275 -16.35 16.46 18.41
CA LEU A 275 -17.78 16.78 18.43
C LEU A 275 -18.36 17.20 17.07
N SER A 276 -17.57 17.47 16.06
CA SER A 276 -18.09 17.69 14.70
C SER A 276 -18.36 16.37 13.98
N LYS A 277 -19.21 15.53 14.57
CA LYS A 277 -19.88 14.43 13.86
C LYS A 277 -21.00 14.99 12.98
N GLU A 278 -20.69 15.81 12.03
CA GLU A 278 -21.41 15.85 10.78
C GLU A 278 -20.68 14.92 9.84
N GLU A 279 -21.19 13.71 9.70
CA GLU A 279 -20.80 12.73 8.71
C GLU A 279 -21.05 13.31 7.31
N LYS A 280 -20.17 14.20 6.85
CA LYS A 280 -20.09 14.50 5.43
C LYS A 280 -19.33 13.38 4.78
N SER A 281 -20.02 12.65 3.94
CA SER A 281 -19.44 11.63 3.09
C SER A 281 -18.31 12.29 2.26
N LEU A 282 -17.23 11.53 1.94
CA LEU A 282 -16.18 12.00 1.01
C LEU A 282 -16.78 12.52 -0.31
N THR A 283 -17.91 11.97 -0.75
CA THR A 283 -18.67 12.43 -1.91
C THR A 283 -19.23 13.85 -1.73
N ASP A 284 -19.56 14.26 -0.52
CA ASP A 284 -20.08 15.60 -0.24
C ASP A 284 -18.95 16.63 -0.14
N LEU A 285 -17.77 16.23 0.35
CA LEU A 285 -16.54 17.04 0.33
C LEU A 285 -16.07 17.29 -1.10
N PHE A 286 -16.12 16.31 -1.97
CA PHE A 286 -15.76 16.45 -3.39
C PHE A 286 -16.79 17.25 -4.19
N LYS A 287 -18.08 17.23 -3.82
CA LYS A 287 -19.10 18.04 -4.50
C LYS A 287 -18.93 19.54 -4.23
N ASP A 288 -18.56 19.91 -3.02
CA ASP A 288 -18.32 21.32 -2.66
C ASP A 288 -17.07 21.87 -3.38
N ASP A 289 -16.03 21.07 -3.57
CA ASP A 289 -14.81 21.48 -4.30
C ASP A 289 -15.02 21.52 -5.83
N LEU A 290 -15.83 20.62 -6.39
CA LEU A 290 -16.13 20.61 -7.83
C LEU A 290 -17.02 21.77 -8.30
N GLN A 291 -17.79 22.40 -7.41
CA GLN A 291 -18.56 23.60 -7.75
C GLN A 291 -17.76 24.90 -7.75
N GLN A 292 -16.52 24.91 -7.20
CA GLN A 292 -15.66 26.11 -7.16
C GLN A 292 -14.53 26.10 -8.18
N VAL A 293 -14.28 25.01 -8.89
CA VAL A 293 -13.26 24.94 -9.94
C VAL A 293 -13.93 24.93 -11.31
N GLN A 294 -14.28 26.11 -11.83
CA GLN A 294 -14.40 26.28 -13.28
C GLN A 294 -12.98 26.15 -13.86
N TYR A 295 -12.67 24.99 -14.41
CA TYR A 295 -11.48 24.79 -15.23
C TYR A 295 -11.63 25.61 -16.51
N THR A 296 -11.13 26.85 -16.52
CA THR A 296 -10.74 27.51 -17.76
C THR A 296 -9.43 26.86 -18.20
N LYS A 297 -9.47 26.12 -19.29
CA LYS A 297 -8.27 25.58 -19.94
C LYS A 297 -7.43 26.75 -20.49
N PRO A 298 -6.26 27.08 -19.93
CA PRO A 298 -5.53 28.28 -20.33
C PRO A 298 -4.74 28.16 -21.64
N TRP A 299 -4.85 27.06 -22.37
CA TRP A 299 -3.99 26.76 -23.53
C TRP A 299 -4.74 26.47 -24.84
N GLU A 300 -6.06 26.60 -24.87
CA GLU A 300 -6.84 26.49 -26.13
C GLU A 300 -7.08 27.84 -26.85
N GLU A 301 -6.67 29.03 -26.30
CA GLU A 301 -6.90 30.33 -26.90
C GLU A 301 -5.70 30.99 -27.62
N GLN A 302 -4.63 30.27 -27.96
CA GLN A 302 -3.47 30.83 -28.65
C GLN A 302 -3.16 30.22 -30.02
N SER A 303 -4.14 29.68 -30.73
CA SER A 303 -3.92 29.15 -32.09
C SER A 303 -4.76 29.81 -33.20
N GLN A 304 -5.22 30.99 -33.01
CA GLN A 304 -5.74 31.83 -34.12
C GLN A 304 -5.08 33.19 -34.05
N ASP A 305 -4.03 33.38 -34.80
CA ASP A 305 -3.49 34.54 -35.50
C ASP A 305 -1.97 34.37 -35.64
N LYS A 306 -1.53 33.69 -36.69
CA LYS A 306 -0.25 33.92 -37.32
C LYS A 306 -0.47 34.02 -38.82
N GLU A 307 -0.59 35.26 -39.27
CA GLU A 307 -0.39 35.67 -40.66
C GLU A 307 0.90 35.06 -41.21
N GLN A 308 0.83 34.51 -42.39
CA GLN A 308 1.97 34.05 -43.17
C GLN A 308 2.76 35.29 -43.62
N PRO A 309 4.11 35.29 -43.49
CA PRO A 309 4.92 36.27 -44.20
C PRO A 309 5.03 35.88 -45.66
N GLU A 310 4.62 36.78 -46.55
CA GLU A 310 4.93 36.77 -47.99
C GLU A 310 6.46 36.78 -48.21
N TYR A 311 6.96 35.80 -48.93
CA TYR A 311 8.29 35.91 -49.51
C TYR A 311 8.21 36.61 -50.84
N PHE A 312 8.80 37.84 -50.93
CA PHE A 312 9.21 38.48 -52.15
C PHE A 312 10.68 38.14 -52.42
N GLY A 313 10.98 37.81 -53.70
CA GLY A 313 12.29 37.89 -54.33
C GLY A 313 13.03 36.57 -54.50
#